data_34ec3af92f2a44311487c6050595354b
#
_entry.id   34ec3af92f2a44311487c6050595354b
#
_cell.length_a   1.000
_cell.length_b   1.000
_cell.length_c   1.000
_cell.angle_alpha   90.00
_cell.angle_beta   90.00
_cell.angle_gamma   90.00
#
_symmetry.space_group_name_H-M   'P 1'
#
loop_
_entity.id
_entity.type
_entity.pdbx_description
1 polymer ?
#
loop_
_entity_poly.entity_id
_entity_poly.type
_entity_poly.pdbx_seq_one_letter_code
_entity_poly.pdbx_strand_id
1 'polypeptide(L)'
;LYVFWFRSQIGSYFQAWQIENARLIKKGSSTISLHNKMILYTLAQMLILVSINFIFNFTTMFAFIIGAFIGILMLETVNYIEHYGLLRNKKENGNYERVQPQHSWNSNHIVGRTVLFELSRHSDHHYKASKPYQLLDSIPKSPQMITGYPGMMLLALIPPLWFKIMHKRLKEFQSSYKPY
;
A
#
# COMPACT_ATOMS: atom_id res chain seq x y z
N LEU A 1 3.47 -6.37 -11.46
CA LEU A 1 4.14 -5.78 -10.30
C LEU A 1 5.00 -4.57 -10.69
N TYR A 2 6.02 -4.72 -11.53
CA TYR A 2 7.00 -3.67 -11.83
C TYR A 2 6.38 -2.36 -12.34
N VAL A 3 5.46 -2.43 -13.29
CA VAL A 3 4.70 -1.24 -13.75
C VAL A 3 3.89 -0.61 -12.61
N PHE A 4 3.34 -1.44 -11.71
CA PHE A 4 2.60 -0.97 -10.55
C PHE A 4 3.49 -0.16 -9.61
N TRP A 5 4.71 -0.62 -9.28
CA TRP A 5 5.64 0.13 -8.44
C TRP A 5 5.82 1.58 -8.91
N PHE A 6 6.17 1.75 -10.20
CA PHE A 6 6.39 3.11 -10.74
C PHE A 6 5.11 3.94 -10.77
N ARG A 7 4.00 3.35 -11.23
CA ARG A 7 2.72 4.09 -11.32
C ARG A 7 2.18 4.48 -9.96
N SER A 8 2.27 3.60 -8.98
CA SER A 8 1.79 3.85 -7.61
C SER A 8 2.62 4.93 -6.94
N GLN A 9 3.94 4.79 -6.92
CA GLN A 9 4.83 5.75 -6.27
C GLN A 9 4.78 7.14 -6.90
N ILE A 10 4.92 7.21 -8.22
CA ILE A 10 4.86 8.49 -8.92
C ILE A 10 3.47 9.12 -8.79
N GLY A 11 2.42 8.32 -8.98
CA GLY A 11 1.03 8.79 -8.88
C GLY A 11 0.70 9.31 -7.48
N SER A 12 1.03 8.56 -6.44
CA SER A 12 0.80 8.94 -5.03
C SER A 12 1.56 10.19 -4.65
N TYR A 13 2.80 10.33 -5.11
CA TYR A 13 3.61 11.52 -4.85
C TYR A 13 2.97 12.78 -5.44
N PHE A 14 2.59 12.76 -6.71
CA PHE A 14 1.93 13.90 -7.33
C PHE A 14 0.55 14.18 -6.74
N GLN A 15 -0.21 13.14 -6.40
CA GLN A 15 -1.50 13.28 -5.74
C GLN A 15 -1.35 13.94 -4.36
N ALA A 16 -0.34 13.56 -3.58
CA ALA A 16 -0.07 14.18 -2.28
C ALA A 16 0.22 15.68 -2.41
N TRP A 17 1.01 16.10 -3.42
CA TRP A 17 1.21 17.51 -3.72
C TRP A 17 -0.06 18.22 -4.12
N GLN A 18 -0.90 17.63 -4.96
CA GLN A 18 -2.18 18.21 -5.37
C GLN A 18 -3.12 18.41 -4.20
N ILE A 19 -3.26 17.42 -3.32
CA ILE A 19 -4.10 17.48 -2.11
C ILE A 19 -3.61 18.58 -1.18
N GLU A 20 -2.30 18.65 -0.93
CA GLU A 20 -1.74 19.66 -0.03
C GLU A 20 -1.86 21.07 -0.60
N ASN A 21 -1.61 21.26 -1.89
CA ASN A 21 -1.79 22.55 -2.56
C ASN A 21 -3.27 22.99 -2.52
N ALA A 22 -4.22 22.11 -2.81
CA ALA A 22 -5.63 22.40 -2.72
C ALA A 22 -6.05 22.79 -1.29
N ARG A 23 -5.50 22.13 -0.27
CA ARG A 23 -5.71 22.46 1.14
C ARG A 23 -5.24 23.89 1.46
N LEU A 24 -4.07 24.29 0.97
CA LEU A 24 -3.50 25.62 1.21
C LEU A 24 -4.28 26.72 0.48
N ILE A 25 -4.62 26.49 -0.78
CA ILE A 25 -5.45 27.41 -1.58
C ILE A 25 -6.78 27.65 -0.88
N LYS A 26 -7.46 26.59 -0.42
CA LYS A 26 -8.72 26.71 0.34
C LYS A 26 -8.59 27.52 1.62
N LYS A 27 -7.37 27.57 2.21
CA LYS A 27 -7.07 28.39 3.40
C LYS A 27 -6.58 29.82 3.06
N GLY A 28 -6.53 30.20 1.81
CA GLY A 28 -5.97 31.49 1.37
C GLY A 28 -4.46 31.62 1.59
N SER A 29 -3.74 30.48 1.72
CA SER A 29 -2.31 30.45 1.99
C SER A 29 -1.50 30.14 0.73
N SER A 30 -0.27 30.65 0.66
CA SER A 30 0.65 30.34 -0.44
C SER A 30 1.02 28.85 -0.46
N THR A 31 1.02 28.26 -1.64
CA THR A 31 1.46 26.87 -1.87
C THR A 31 2.98 26.72 -1.75
N ILE A 32 3.73 27.80 -1.95
CA ILE A 32 5.18 27.86 -1.76
C ILE A 32 5.45 28.54 -0.42
N SER A 33 5.35 27.79 0.67
CA SER A 33 5.60 28.28 2.02
C SER A 33 5.94 27.12 2.97
N LEU A 34 6.50 27.42 4.12
CA LEU A 34 6.73 26.43 5.20
C LEU A 34 5.43 25.87 5.80
N HIS A 35 4.25 26.40 5.45
CA HIS A 35 2.97 25.79 5.79
C HIS A 35 2.62 24.60 4.87
N ASN A 36 3.36 24.43 3.77
CA ASN A 36 3.20 23.28 2.88
C ASN A 36 3.93 22.07 3.47
N LYS A 37 3.15 21.07 3.87
CA LYS A 37 3.70 19.85 4.49
C LYS A 37 4.62 19.07 3.54
N MET A 38 4.37 19.10 2.23
CA MET A 38 5.22 18.40 1.25
C MET A 38 6.60 19.05 1.18
N ILE A 39 6.68 20.38 1.26
CA ILE A 39 7.97 21.10 1.38
C ILE A 39 8.67 20.70 2.67
N LEU A 40 7.98 20.72 3.81
CA LEU A 40 8.58 20.34 5.09
C LEU A 40 9.11 18.91 5.08
N TYR A 41 8.36 17.96 4.54
CA TYR A 41 8.80 16.56 4.43
C TYR A 41 10.03 16.42 3.52
N THR A 42 10.05 17.12 2.39
CA THR A 42 11.22 17.14 1.50
C THR A 42 12.46 17.72 2.21
N LEU A 43 12.30 18.84 2.91
CA LEU A 43 13.39 19.45 3.68
C LEU A 43 13.88 18.51 4.80
N ALA A 44 12.98 17.85 5.53
CA ALA A 44 13.34 16.88 6.56
C ALA A 44 14.11 15.69 5.98
N GLN A 45 13.68 15.15 4.84
CA GLN A 45 14.39 14.08 4.14
C GLN A 45 15.80 14.51 3.72
N MET A 46 15.95 15.70 3.13
CA MET A 46 17.26 16.25 2.77
C MET A 46 18.15 16.44 4.00
N LEU A 47 17.59 16.96 5.10
CA LEU A 47 18.33 17.12 6.35
C LEU A 47 18.83 15.78 6.90
N ILE A 48 18.02 14.73 6.85
CA ILE A 48 18.42 13.38 7.27
C ILE A 48 19.59 12.89 6.42
N LEU A 49 19.50 12.99 5.09
CA LEU A 49 20.56 12.53 4.19
C LEU A 49 21.86 13.31 4.42
N VAL A 50 21.78 14.63 4.54
CA VAL A 50 22.92 15.50 4.85
C VAL A 50 23.53 15.11 6.20
N SER A 51 22.70 14.90 7.23
CA SER A 51 23.17 14.49 8.56
C SER A 51 23.90 13.14 8.52
N ILE A 52 23.36 12.14 7.82
CA ILE A 52 24.01 10.84 7.67
C ILE A 52 25.38 11.00 6.98
N ASN A 53 25.44 11.79 5.92
CA ASN A 53 26.70 12.03 5.21
C ASN A 53 27.75 12.71 6.11
N PHE A 54 27.36 13.70 6.94
CA PHE A 54 28.28 14.41 7.82
C PHE A 54 28.71 13.58 9.04
N ILE A 55 27.79 12.83 9.65
CA ILE A 55 28.08 12.04 10.86
C ILE A 55 28.89 10.78 10.51
N PHE A 56 28.60 10.17 9.38
CA PHE A 56 29.24 8.92 8.98
C PHE A 56 30.13 9.13 7.74
N ASN A 57 29.56 9.05 6.54
CA ASN A 57 30.22 9.33 5.26
C ASN A 57 29.24 9.14 4.10
N PHE A 58 29.69 9.45 2.88
CA PHE A 58 28.92 9.30 1.65
C PHE A 58 28.46 7.85 1.39
N THR A 59 29.31 6.87 1.66
CA THR A 59 28.97 5.44 1.45
C THR A 59 27.80 5.00 2.32
N THR A 60 27.78 5.44 3.59
CA THR A 60 26.68 5.15 4.50
C THR A 60 25.39 5.85 4.06
N MET A 61 25.46 7.11 3.63
CA MET A 61 24.31 7.81 3.07
C MET A 61 23.76 7.09 1.83
N PHE A 62 24.62 6.65 0.93
CA PHE A 62 24.20 5.92 -0.28
C PHE A 62 23.57 4.56 0.07
N ALA A 63 24.14 3.83 1.02
CA ALA A 63 23.56 2.58 1.51
C ALA A 63 22.17 2.82 2.14
N PHE A 64 21.99 3.91 2.89
CA PHE A 64 20.70 4.30 3.45
C PHE A 64 19.65 4.57 2.34
N ILE A 65 20.03 5.29 1.27
CA ILE A 65 19.14 5.55 0.13
C ILE A 65 18.71 4.23 -0.54
N ILE A 66 19.66 3.31 -0.77
CA ILE A 66 19.34 1.99 -1.34
C ILE A 66 18.39 1.23 -0.43
N GLY A 67 18.65 1.19 0.88
CA GLY A 67 17.79 0.53 1.86
C GLY A 67 16.38 1.12 1.88
N ALA A 68 16.27 2.45 1.87
CA ALA A 68 14.98 3.15 1.80
C ALA A 68 14.22 2.80 0.51
N PHE A 69 14.91 2.77 -0.63
CA PHE A 69 14.31 2.39 -1.91
C PHE A 69 13.78 0.95 -1.90
N ILE A 70 14.57 0.00 -1.38
CA ILE A 70 14.13 -1.39 -1.21
C ILE A 70 12.90 -1.47 -0.31
N GLY A 71 12.90 -0.75 0.82
CA GLY A 71 11.74 -0.68 1.72
C GLY A 71 10.47 -0.17 1.04
N ILE A 72 10.58 0.87 0.21
CA ILE A 72 9.48 1.38 -0.61
C ILE A 72 8.96 0.30 -1.57
N LEU A 73 9.86 -0.38 -2.29
CA LEU A 73 9.44 -1.45 -3.22
C LEU A 73 8.77 -2.63 -2.49
N MET A 74 9.24 -2.97 -1.29
CA MET A 74 8.58 -3.99 -0.46
C MET A 74 7.18 -3.56 -0.05
N LEU A 75 6.99 -2.32 0.40
CA LEU A 75 5.67 -1.78 0.75
C LEU A 75 4.73 -1.79 -0.45
N GLU A 76 5.19 -1.35 -1.62
CA GLU A 76 4.39 -1.37 -2.84
C GLU A 76 4.08 -2.81 -3.32
N THR A 77 4.95 -3.77 -3.04
CA THR A 77 4.67 -5.17 -3.31
C THR A 77 3.54 -5.68 -2.41
N VAL A 78 3.54 -5.28 -1.14
CA VAL A 78 2.44 -5.57 -0.21
C VAL A 78 1.13 -4.96 -0.73
N ASN A 79 1.11 -3.68 -1.07
CA ASN A 79 -0.07 -3.02 -1.65
C ASN A 79 -0.58 -3.74 -2.91
N TYR A 80 0.33 -4.19 -3.78
CA TYR A 80 -0.02 -4.92 -4.99
C TYR A 80 -0.71 -6.26 -4.70
N ILE A 81 -0.14 -7.07 -3.80
CA ILE A 81 -0.68 -8.41 -3.50
C ILE A 81 -2.02 -8.33 -2.76
N GLU A 82 -2.22 -7.31 -1.93
CA GLU A 82 -3.42 -7.11 -1.12
C GLU A 82 -4.65 -6.71 -1.95
N HIS A 83 -4.44 -6.01 -3.07
CA HIS A 83 -5.53 -5.45 -3.87
C HIS A 83 -5.63 -6.03 -5.29
N TYR A 84 -4.82 -7.04 -5.61
CA TYR A 84 -4.73 -7.58 -6.95
C TYR A 84 -6.07 -8.06 -7.50
N GLY A 85 -6.53 -7.42 -8.59
CA GLY A 85 -7.73 -7.81 -9.35
C GLY A 85 -9.07 -7.56 -8.66
N LEU A 86 -9.08 -7.02 -7.44
CA LEU A 86 -10.30 -6.73 -6.68
C LEU A 86 -10.73 -5.29 -6.92
N LEU A 87 -11.92 -5.11 -7.48
CA LEU A 87 -12.44 -3.79 -7.88
C LEU A 87 -13.68 -3.43 -7.06
N ARG A 88 -13.78 -2.15 -6.74
CA ARG A 88 -14.98 -1.55 -6.16
C ARG A 88 -15.90 -1.08 -7.28
N ASN A 89 -17.20 -1.30 -7.13
CA ASN A 89 -18.19 -0.82 -8.07
C ASN A 89 -18.30 0.71 -8.01
N LYS A 90 -18.48 1.31 -9.17
CA LYS A 90 -18.76 2.74 -9.28
C LYS A 90 -20.27 2.95 -9.18
N LYS A 91 -20.70 3.83 -8.28
CA LYS A 91 -22.09 4.21 -8.09
C LYS A 91 -22.55 5.18 -9.17
N GLU A 92 -23.86 5.34 -9.34
CA GLU A 92 -24.46 6.28 -10.29
C GLU A 92 -24.02 7.74 -10.09
N ASN A 93 -23.76 8.13 -8.84
CA ASN A 93 -23.24 9.47 -8.49
C ASN A 93 -21.74 9.68 -8.81
N GLY A 94 -21.10 8.72 -9.49
CA GLY A 94 -19.68 8.77 -9.87
C GLY A 94 -18.68 8.37 -8.78
N ASN A 95 -19.12 8.20 -7.53
CA ASN A 95 -18.28 7.74 -6.42
C ASN A 95 -18.16 6.21 -6.41
N TYR A 96 -17.08 5.70 -5.83
CA TYR A 96 -16.96 4.27 -5.58
C TYR A 96 -17.73 3.86 -4.31
N GLU A 97 -18.20 2.63 -4.31
CA GLU A 97 -18.76 2.03 -3.10
C GLU A 97 -17.75 2.03 -1.94
N ARG A 98 -18.27 2.00 -0.70
CA ARG A 98 -17.42 1.86 0.48
C ARG A 98 -16.63 0.56 0.40
N VAL A 99 -15.37 0.58 0.86
CA VAL A 99 -14.55 -0.62 0.97
C VAL A 99 -15.29 -1.67 1.81
N GLN A 100 -15.33 -2.88 1.28
CA GLN A 100 -15.93 -4.06 1.89
C GLN A 100 -14.88 -5.17 2.01
N PRO A 101 -15.08 -6.19 2.85
CA PRO A 101 -14.11 -7.26 3.03
C PRO A 101 -13.66 -7.98 1.74
N GLN A 102 -14.53 -8.04 0.73
CA GLN A 102 -14.20 -8.66 -0.56
C GLN A 102 -13.25 -7.85 -1.44
N HIS A 103 -12.89 -6.63 -1.06
CA HIS A 103 -12.02 -5.75 -1.83
C HIS A 103 -10.55 -5.84 -1.44
N SER A 104 -10.20 -6.78 -0.56
CA SER A 104 -8.81 -7.00 -0.15
C SER A 104 -8.53 -8.48 0.10
N TRP A 105 -7.37 -8.96 -0.35
CA TRP A 105 -6.88 -10.29 -0.07
C TRP A 105 -6.40 -10.40 1.38
N ASN A 106 -6.82 -11.45 2.06
CA ASN A 106 -6.41 -11.76 3.42
C ASN A 106 -5.38 -12.87 3.47
N SER A 107 -4.59 -12.87 4.52
CA SER A 107 -3.78 -14.02 4.92
C SER A 107 -3.84 -14.22 6.42
N ASN A 108 -4.14 -15.45 6.85
CA ASN A 108 -4.19 -15.82 8.27
C ASN A 108 -2.96 -16.61 8.71
N HIS A 109 -1.90 -16.63 7.90
CA HIS A 109 -0.64 -17.31 8.21
C HIS A 109 0.12 -16.61 9.33
N ILE A 110 0.61 -17.39 10.31
CA ILE A 110 1.22 -16.90 11.56
C ILE A 110 2.36 -15.92 11.29
N VAL A 111 3.29 -16.27 10.38
CA VAL A 111 4.46 -15.43 10.10
C VAL A 111 4.05 -14.03 9.62
N GLY A 112 3.12 -13.94 8.67
CA GLY A 112 2.62 -12.65 8.17
C GLY A 112 1.91 -11.86 9.27
N ARG A 113 1.09 -12.52 10.07
CA ARG A 113 0.38 -11.89 11.20
C ARG A 113 1.35 -11.30 12.22
N THR A 114 2.36 -12.08 12.62
CA THR A 114 3.34 -11.65 13.64
C THR A 114 4.24 -10.52 13.12
N VAL A 115 4.82 -10.67 11.93
CA VAL A 115 5.76 -9.69 11.36
C VAL A 115 5.08 -8.38 10.97
N LEU A 116 3.82 -8.44 10.51
CA LEU A 116 3.05 -7.30 10.05
C LEU A 116 2.00 -6.82 11.07
N PHE A 117 2.14 -7.18 12.34
CA PHE A 117 1.22 -6.73 13.40
C PHE A 117 -0.25 -6.93 13.01
N GLU A 118 -0.63 -8.16 12.65
CA GLU A 118 -1.99 -8.55 12.19
C GLU A 118 -2.46 -7.85 10.89
N LEU A 119 -1.67 -7.00 10.27
CA LEU A 119 -2.06 -6.27 9.05
C LEU A 119 -2.42 -7.20 7.88
N SER A 120 -1.93 -8.45 7.91
CA SER A 120 -2.32 -9.48 6.94
C SER A 120 -3.81 -9.86 7.00
N ARG A 121 -4.53 -9.46 8.06
CA ARG A 121 -6.00 -9.43 8.15
C ARG A 121 -6.56 -8.16 7.52
N HIS A 122 -6.12 -7.92 6.30
CA HIS A 122 -6.22 -6.66 5.59
C HIS A 122 -7.66 -6.23 5.28
N SER A 123 -8.53 -7.20 5.05
CA SER A 123 -9.96 -6.93 4.81
C SER A 123 -10.64 -6.26 6.00
N ASP A 124 -10.34 -6.69 7.22
CA ASP A 124 -10.91 -6.09 8.43
C ASP A 124 -10.29 -4.73 8.72
N HIS A 125 -8.98 -4.59 8.47
CA HIS A 125 -8.30 -3.30 8.56
C HIS A 125 -8.94 -2.25 7.65
N HIS A 126 -9.22 -2.57 6.39
CA HIS A 126 -9.88 -1.64 5.46
C HIS A 126 -11.36 -1.42 5.75
N TYR A 127 -12.06 -2.46 6.20
CA TYR A 127 -13.47 -2.35 6.54
C TYR A 127 -13.72 -1.41 7.71
N LYS A 128 -12.84 -1.45 8.73
CA LYS A 128 -12.89 -0.59 9.91
C LYS A 128 -11.49 -0.08 10.28
N ALA A 129 -11.00 0.91 9.55
CA ALA A 129 -9.63 1.45 9.69
C ALA A 129 -9.30 2.00 11.11
N SER A 130 -10.30 2.32 11.93
CA SER A 130 -10.11 2.74 13.32
C SER A 130 -9.94 1.59 14.31
N LYS A 131 -10.07 0.32 13.86
CA LYS A 131 -9.91 -0.85 14.71
C LYS A 131 -8.43 -1.07 15.05
N PRO A 132 -8.06 -1.19 16.34
CA PRO A 132 -6.69 -1.50 16.72
C PRO A 132 -6.21 -2.80 16.07
N TYR A 133 -4.93 -2.86 15.66
CA TYR A 133 -4.39 -4.00 14.94
C TYR A 133 -4.51 -5.33 15.71
N GLN A 134 -4.41 -5.29 17.03
CA GLN A 134 -4.52 -6.46 17.91
C GLN A 134 -5.91 -7.09 17.89
N LEU A 135 -6.92 -6.32 17.49
CA LEU A 135 -8.31 -6.76 17.44
C LEU A 135 -8.80 -7.10 16.02
N LEU A 136 -7.89 -7.10 15.03
CA LEU A 136 -8.26 -7.44 13.66
C LEU A 136 -8.66 -8.91 13.56
N ASP A 137 -9.79 -9.15 12.90
CA ASP A 137 -10.37 -10.48 12.72
C ASP A 137 -10.12 -11.04 11.33
N SER A 138 -10.07 -12.37 11.24
CA SER A 138 -10.12 -13.05 9.95
C SER A 138 -11.55 -13.11 9.47
N ILE A 139 -11.86 -12.44 8.36
CA ILE A 139 -13.20 -12.43 7.77
C ILE A 139 -13.31 -13.58 6.76
N PRO A 140 -14.10 -14.63 7.02
CA PRO A 140 -14.19 -15.81 6.14
C PRO A 140 -14.68 -15.51 4.72
N LYS A 141 -15.50 -14.45 4.56
CA LYS A 141 -16.04 -14.03 3.25
C LYS A 141 -15.04 -13.25 2.40
N SER A 142 -13.89 -12.84 2.93
CA SER A 142 -12.85 -12.17 2.16
C SER A 142 -12.02 -13.17 1.37
N PRO A 143 -11.46 -12.76 0.21
CA PRO A 143 -10.59 -13.63 -0.56
C PRO A 143 -9.31 -13.94 0.23
N GLN A 144 -8.89 -15.21 0.23
CA GLN A 144 -7.74 -15.68 1.00
C GLN A 144 -6.54 -15.94 0.09
N MET A 145 -5.37 -15.43 0.47
CA MET A 145 -4.10 -15.72 -0.18
C MET A 145 -3.74 -17.21 -0.04
N ILE A 146 -2.96 -17.72 -0.97
CA ILE A 146 -2.54 -19.15 -0.99
C ILE A 146 -1.51 -19.40 0.09
N THR A 147 -0.63 -18.44 0.33
CA THR A 147 0.42 -18.51 1.34
C THR A 147 0.43 -17.23 2.17
N GLY A 148 1.33 -17.15 3.16
CA GLY A 148 1.60 -15.91 3.88
C GLY A 148 2.23 -14.83 2.98
N TYR A 149 2.25 -13.61 3.47
CA TYR A 149 2.75 -12.43 2.75
C TYR A 149 4.16 -12.63 2.16
N PRO A 150 5.16 -13.16 2.89
CA PRO A 150 6.48 -13.36 2.30
C PRO A 150 6.46 -14.24 1.04
N GLY A 151 5.69 -15.32 1.08
CA GLY A 151 5.54 -16.21 -0.08
C GLY A 151 4.82 -15.55 -1.25
N MET A 152 3.77 -14.74 -0.96
CA MET A 152 3.05 -13.98 -1.98
C MET A 152 3.92 -12.88 -2.59
N MET A 153 4.73 -12.20 -1.79
CA MET A 153 5.68 -11.18 -2.28
C MET A 153 6.70 -11.80 -3.24
N LEU A 154 7.32 -12.93 -2.86
CA LEU A 154 8.25 -13.65 -3.74
C LEU A 154 7.57 -14.13 -5.03
N LEU A 155 6.34 -14.64 -4.93
CA LEU A 155 5.55 -15.05 -6.10
C LEU A 155 5.28 -13.87 -7.04
N ALA A 156 4.97 -12.69 -6.50
CA ALA A 156 4.69 -11.49 -7.27
C ALA A 156 5.91 -10.97 -8.07
N LEU A 157 7.14 -11.30 -7.63
CA LEU A 157 8.36 -10.98 -8.37
C LEU A 157 8.51 -11.77 -9.67
N ILE A 158 7.70 -12.83 -9.87
CA ILE A 158 7.71 -13.68 -11.07
C ILE A 158 6.36 -13.52 -11.80
N PRO A 159 6.15 -12.46 -12.61
CA PRO A 159 4.85 -12.11 -13.17
C PRO A 159 4.14 -13.25 -13.92
N PRO A 160 4.79 -14.08 -14.76
CA PRO A 160 4.09 -15.16 -15.44
C PRO A 160 3.47 -16.17 -14.47
N LEU A 161 4.19 -16.50 -13.40
CA LEU A 161 3.71 -17.42 -12.37
C LEU A 161 2.61 -16.78 -11.52
N TRP A 162 2.80 -15.52 -11.15
CA TRP A 162 1.81 -14.71 -10.45
C TRP A 162 0.48 -14.70 -11.19
N PHE A 163 0.48 -14.33 -12.46
CA PHE A 163 -0.75 -14.23 -13.25
C PHE A 163 -1.44 -15.58 -13.41
N LYS A 164 -0.68 -16.65 -13.67
CA LYS A 164 -1.23 -18.01 -13.78
C LYS A 164 -1.97 -18.43 -12.50
N ILE A 165 -1.40 -18.15 -11.35
CA ILE A 165 -1.95 -18.55 -10.06
C ILE A 165 -3.07 -17.61 -9.62
N MET A 166 -2.82 -16.30 -9.63
CA MET A 166 -3.76 -15.34 -9.07
C MET A 166 -4.98 -15.07 -9.94
N HIS A 167 -4.87 -15.19 -11.27
CA HIS A 167 -6.07 -15.15 -12.13
C HIS A 167 -7.01 -16.33 -11.87
N LYS A 168 -6.46 -17.53 -11.64
CA LYS A 168 -7.28 -18.69 -11.26
C LYS A 168 -8.00 -18.43 -9.93
N ARG A 169 -7.27 -17.98 -8.91
CA ARG A 169 -7.84 -17.68 -7.58
C ARG A 169 -8.89 -16.57 -7.63
N LEU A 170 -8.64 -15.53 -8.42
CA LEU A 170 -9.59 -14.44 -8.62
C LEU A 170 -10.91 -14.94 -9.24
N LYS A 171 -10.82 -15.77 -10.28
CA LYS A 171 -12.02 -16.38 -10.91
C LYS A 171 -12.79 -17.28 -9.95
N GLU A 172 -12.10 -18.13 -9.18
CA GLU A 172 -12.72 -18.98 -8.16
C GLU A 172 -13.47 -18.14 -7.12
N PHE A 173 -12.84 -17.08 -6.62
CA PHE A 173 -13.47 -16.16 -5.68
C PHE A 173 -14.70 -15.46 -6.28
N GLN A 174 -14.57 -14.91 -7.48
CA GLN A 174 -15.67 -14.21 -8.17
C GLN A 174 -16.86 -15.14 -8.48
N SER A 175 -16.61 -16.40 -8.80
CA SER A 175 -17.68 -17.38 -9.06
C SER A 175 -18.39 -17.82 -7.79
N SER A 176 -17.71 -17.85 -6.66
CA SER A 176 -18.28 -18.22 -5.34
C SER A 176 -18.95 -17.02 -4.64
N TYR A 177 -18.58 -15.80 -5.01
CA TYR A 177 -19.11 -14.59 -4.42
C TYR A 177 -20.45 -14.21 -5.06
N LYS A 178 -21.55 -14.40 -4.31
CA LYS A 178 -22.86 -13.85 -4.69
C LYS A 178 -23.02 -12.52 -3.96
N PRO A 179 -23.05 -11.37 -4.66
CA PRO A 179 -23.45 -10.12 -4.04
C PRO A 179 -24.92 -10.26 -3.56
N TYR A 180 -25.23 -9.72 -2.40
CA TYR A 180 -26.60 -9.65 -1.89
C TYR A 180 -27.41 -8.63 -2.67
#